data_dfd741a02e8bfaa54497191232dc724a
#
_entry.id   dfd741a02e8bfaa54497191232dc724a
#
_cell.length_a   1.000
_cell.length_b   1.000
_cell.length_c   1.000
_cell.angle_alpha   90.00
_cell.angle_beta   90.00
_cell.angle_gamma   90.00
#
_symmetry.space_group_name_H-M   'P 1'
#
loop_
_entity.id
_entity.type
_entity.pdbx_description
1 polymer ?
#
loop_
_entity_poly.entity_id
_entity_poly.type
_entity_poly.pdbx_seq_one_letter_code
_entity_poly.pdbx_strand_id
1 'polypeptide(L)'
;EIQAIRRDLHAHPELGYEEHRTAQIVADRLEAWGIPVVRGLGVTGVVGIIKNGTSERAIGLRADMDALPMQEINGFAHASTNAGKMHACGHDGHTAMLLGAAHYLAQHRNFDGTVYLIFQPAEEGGGGGERMIEDGLFERFPMDAVYGMHNWPGIAEGTFAVVDGPMMASSNEFRVTVRGKGAHAAQPHRGIDPIMVAVQIAQAWQTIISREKNPLLTAVLSITQIHAGSATNIIPDEAQLVGTVRTFTTEVLDLIERRMQEMADGIAAGFGATVDFGFKRKYPPLVNHTEQTAFAIEAMRAVVGPDAVNTNVEPTMGAEDFAFMLQAKPGCYVFLGNGDGDHRTGGHGLGPCQLHNASYDFNDNLLPIGASYWVRLAETSLPVA
;
A
#
# COMPACT_ATOMS: atom_id res chain seq x y z
N GLU A 1 -24.10 -4.92 13.07
CA GLU A 1 -23.75 -3.50 13.14
C GLU A 1 -22.53 -3.21 12.26
N ILE A 2 -21.37 -3.88 12.47
CA ILE A 2 -20.12 -3.64 11.73
C ILE A 2 -20.29 -3.87 10.22
N GLN A 3 -20.98 -4.93 9.79
CA GLN A 3 -21.30 -5.16 8.37
C GLN A 3 -22.11 -3.99 7.77
N ALA A 4 -23.05 -3.41 8.51
CA ALA A 4 -23.82 -2.27 8.03
C ALA A 4 -22.92 -1.02 7.86
N ILE A 5 -21.96 -0.80 8.74
CA ILE A 5 -20.96 0.27 8.61
C ILE A 5 -20.11 0.04 7.37
N ARG A 6 -19.55 -1.17 7.19
CA ARG A 6 -18.75 -1.53 6.00
C ARG A 6 -19.49 -1.26 4.71
N ARG A 7 -20.75 -1.72 4.60
CA ARG A 7 -21.57 -1.54 3.40
C ARG A 7 -21.96 -0.08 3.16
N ASP A 8 -22.14 0.70 4.21
CA ASP A 8 -22.38 2.13 4.10
C ASP A 8 -21.12 2.88 3.61
N LEU A 9 -19.92 2.52 4.09
CA LEU A 9 -18.66 3.06 3.59
C LEU A 9 -18.48 2.68 2.11
N HIS A 10 -18.74 1.43 1.73
CA HIS A 10 -18.65 0.97 0.35
C HIS A 10 -19.57 1.76 -0.60
N ALA A 11 -20.78 2.03 -0.16
CA ALA A 11 -21.75 2.80 -0.95
C ALA A 11 -21.37 4.28 -1.13
N HIS A 12 -20.48 4.82 -0.29
CA HIS A 12 -20.09 6.23 -0.28
C HIS A 12 -18.55 6.40 -0.26
N PRO A 13 -17.83 5.85 -1.26
CA PRO A 13 -16.38 5.88 -1.30
C PRO A 13 -15.85 7.31 -1.49
N GLU A 14 -14.76 7.62 -0.77
CA GLU A 14 -14.03 8.89 -0.84
C GLU A 14 -12.58 8.63 -1.21
N LEU A 15 -11.98 9.51 -2.02
CA LEU A 15 -10.59 9.38 -2.45
C LEU A 15 -9.63 9.86 -1.37
N GLY A 16 -8.36 9.49 -1.52
CA GLY A 16 -7.30 9.89 -0.61
C GLY A 16 -7.26 11.38 -0.33
N TYR A 17 -7.16 11.75 0.95
CA TYR A 17 -7.27 13.09 1.51
C TYR A 17 -8.66 13.77 1.38
N GLU A 18 -9.66 13.07 0.85
CA GLU A 18 -11.05 13.51 0.77
C GLU A 18 -11.99 12.68 1.67
N GLU A 19 -11.48 11.81 2.53
CA GLU A 19 -12.23 10.83 3.36
C GLU A 19 -12.94 11.50 4.55
N HIS A 20 -13.57 12.66 4.31
CA HIS A 20 -14.18 13.46 5.38
C HIS A 20 -15.38 12.77 6.02
N ARG A 21 -16.25 12.13 5.22
CA ARG A 21 -17.40 11.38 5.72
C ARG A 21 -16.97 10.11 6.44
N THR A 22 -16.04 9.37 5.86
CA THR A 22 -15.48 8.15 6.44
C THR A 22 -14.83 8.45 7.79
N ALA A 23 -13.97 9.46 7.87
CA ALA A 23 -13.33 9.92 9.09
C ALA A 23 -14.34 10.37 10.15
N GLN A 24 -15.44 11.05 9.73
CA GLN A 24 -16.51 11.46 10.63
C GLN A 24 -17.23 10.25 11.21
N ILE A 25 -17.61 9.25 10.39
CA ILE A 25 -18.25 8.01 10.84
C ILE A 25 -17.36 7.27 11.84
N VAL A 26 -16.08 7.09 11.51
CA VAL A 26 -15.10 6.45 12.40
C VAL A 26 -15.06 7.15 13.74
N ALA A 27 -14.88 8.46 13.75
CA ALA A 27 -14.76 9.22 14.98
C ALA A 27 -16.06 9.21 15.81
N ASP A 28 -17.23 9.35 15.17
CA ASP A 28 -18.53 9.31 15.84
C ASP A 28 -18.79 7.94 16.50
N ARG A 29 -18.38 6.84 15.85
CA ARG A 29 -18.49 5.50 16.44
C ARG A 29 -17.58 5.32 17.64
N LEU A 30 -16.31 5.72 17.52
CA LEU A 30 -15.36 5.65 18.62
C LEU A 30 -15.83 6.47 19.83
N GLU A 31 -16.26 7.71 19.60
CA GLU A 31 -16.78 8.60 20.65
C GLU A 31 -18.04 8.03 21.31
N ALA A 32 -18.97 7.45 20.52
CA ALA A 32 -20.18 6.80 21.05
C ALA A 32 -19.86 5.58 21.94
N TRP A 33 -18.73 4.92 21.73
CA TRP A 33 -18.25 3.82 22.58
C TRP A 33 -17.33 4.30 23.72
N GLY A 34 -17.22 5.62 23.93
CA GLY A 34 -16.42 6.22 25.00
C GLY A 34 -14.92 6.16 24.76
N ILE A 35 -14.48 6.04 23.53
CA ILE A 35 -13.08 6.03 23.14
C ILE A 35 -12.67 7.47 22.77
N PRO A 36 -11.67 8.07 23.46
CA PRO A 36 -11.12 9.37 23.09
C PRO A 36 -10.55 9.36 21.67
N VAL A 37 -10.80 10.43 20.93
CA VAL A 37 -10.44 10.56 19.51
C VAL A 37 -9.61 11.81 19.26
N VAL A 38 -8.60 11.68 18.41
CA VAL A 38 -7.86 12.81 17.82
C VAL A 38 -8.02 12.73 16.30
N ARG A 39 -8.34 13.84 15.68
CA ARG A 39 -8.63 13.95 14.24
C ARG A 39 -7.62 14.83 13.53
N GLY A 40 -7.48 14.67 12.22
CA GLY A 40 -6.77 15.58 11.33
C GLY A 40 -5.29 15.30 11.15
N LEU A 41 -4.76 14.14 11.60
CA LEU A 41 -3.44 13.70 11.19
C LEU A 41 -3.50 13.19 9.75
N GLY A 42 -2.57 13.61 8.91
CA GLY A 42 -2.61 13.28 7.49
C GLY A 42 -3.90 13.80 6.82
N VAL A 43 -4.39 14.99 7.23
CA VAL A 43 -5.59 15.70 6.75
C VAL A 43 -6.90 15.09 7.31
N THR A 44 -7.23 13.84 6.99
CA THR A 44 -8.51 13.18 7.37
C THR A 44 -8.32 12.03 8.37
N GLY A 45 -7.09 11.69 8.73
CA GLY A 45 -6.80 10.58 9.63
C GLY A 45 -7.39 10.77 11.04
N VAL A 46 -7.71 9.63 11.65
CA VAL A 46 -8.33 9.55 12.99
C VAL A 46 -7.53 8.60 13.86
N VAL A 47 -7.26 8.98 15.10
CA VAL A 47 -6.61 8.11 16.10
C VAL A 47 -7.51 7.98 17.33
N GLY A 48 -7.96 6.74 17.60
CA GLY A 48 -8.66 6.37 18.83
C GLY A 48 -7.66 5.88 19.89
N ILE A 49 -7.99 6.08 21.17
CA ILE A 49 -7.10 5.75 22.30
C ILE A 49 -7.84 4.90 23.31
N ILE A 50 -7.39 3.64 23.51
CA ILE A 50 -7.92 2.78 24.57
C ILE A 50 -6.78 2.46 25.53
N LYS A 51 -6.88 2.95 26.77
CA LYS A 51 -5.92 2.65 27.84
C LYS A 51 -6.56 1.80 28.91
N ASN A 52 -5.83 0.79 29.37
CA ASN A 52 -6.20 -0.06 30.49
C ASN A 52 -4.97 -0.44 31.31
N GLY A 53 -5.17 -0.65 32.63
CA GLY A 53 -4.10 -1.06 33.54
C GLY A 53 -3.09 0.05 33.82
N THR A 54 -1.86 -0.35 34.17
CA THR A 54 -0.79 0.53 34.64
C THR A 54 0.48 0.49 33.79
N SER A 55 0.57 -0.43 32.85
CA SER A 55 1.72 -0.55 31.95
C SER A 55 1.83 0.67 31.03
N GLU A 56 3.06 1.08 30.77
CA GLU A 56 3.42 2.13 29.81
C GLU A 56 3.54 1.61 28.37
N ARG A 57 3.44 0.27 28.17
CA ARG A 57 3.52 -0.34 26.85
C ARG A 57 2.35 0.10 25.98
N ALA A 58 2.61 0.26 24.70
CA ALA A 58 1.60 0.67 23.75
C ALA A 58 1.82 0.07 22.35
N ILE A 59 0.72 -0.22 21.68
CA ILE A 59 0.74 -0.66 20.28
C ILE A 59 -0.21 0.18 19.42
N GLY A 60 0.12 0.29 18.13
CA GLY A 60 -0.76 0.88 17.11
C GLY A 60 -1.36 -0.21 16.21
N LEU A 61 -2.68 -0.15 16.00
CA LEU A 61 -3.41 -0.97 15.05
C LEU A 61 -3.91 -0.08 13.92
N ARG A 62 -3.52 -0.38 12.67
CA ARG A 62 -3.81 0.48 11.52
C ARG A 62 -4.81 -0.14 10.56
N ALA A 63 -5.75 0.68 10.12
CA ALA A 63 -6.59 0.45 8.94
C ALA A 63 -6.55 1.68 8.04
N ASP A 64 -6.48 1.46 6.74
CA ASP A 64 -6.64 2.48 5.71
C ASP A 64 -8.12 2.80 5.46
N MET A 65 -8.43 3.97 4.85
CA MET A 65 -9.80 4.46 4.70
C MET A 65 -10.18 4.85 3.27
N ASP A 66 -9.22 5.09 2.40
CA ASP A 66 -9.45 5.69 1.08
C ASP A 66 -9.96 4.69 0.03
N ALA A 67 -10.56 5.24 -1.02
CA ALA A 67 -11.07 4.52 -2.18
C ALA A 67 -10.31 4.88 -3.45
N LEU A 68 -10.58 4.14 -4.52
CA LEU A 68 -9.95 4.29 -5.83
C LEU A 68 -10.80 5.13 -6.81
N PRO A 69 -10.16 5.91 -7.71
CA PRO A 69 -10.83 6.67 -8.77
C PRO A 69 -11.21 5.75 -9.95
N MET A 70 -12.15 4.82 -9.72
CA MET A 70 -12.62 3.89 -10.74
C MET A 70 -14.12 3.66 -10.64
N GLN A 71 -14.75 3.33 -11.78
CA GLN A 71 -16.20 3.08 -11.83
C GLN A 71 -16.49 1.64 -11.45
N GLU A 72 -17.30 1.47 -10.41
CA GLU A 72 -17.86 0.16 -10.04
C GLU A 72 -18.90 -0.31 -11.06
N ILE A 73 -18.92 -1.61 -11.36
CA ILE A 73 -19.88 -2.26 -12.27
C ILE A 73 -20.80 -3.24 -11.56
N ASN A 74 -20.71 -3.33 -10.23
CA ASN A 74 -21.62 -4.15 -9.44
C ASN A 74 -23.01 -3.51 -9.33
N GLY A 75 -24.04 -4.35 -9.15
CA GLY A 75 -25.43 -3.93 -9.02
C GLY A 75 -26.09 -4.41 -7.71
N PHE A 76 -25.31 -4.78 -6.69
CA PHE A 76 -25.85 -5.14 -5.38
C PHE A 76 -26.26 -3.89 -4.58
N ALA A 77 -27.00 -4.09 -3.50
CA ALA A 77 -27.64 -2.99 -2.74
C ALA A 77 -26.66 -1.97 -2.12
N HIS A 78 -25.41 -2.36 -1.87
CA HIS A 78 -24.37 -1.51 -1.30
C HIS A 78 -23.32 -1.06 -2.32
N ALA A 79 -23.58 -1.21 -3.62
CA ALA A 79 -22.70 -0.69 -4.66
C ALA A 79 -22.52 0.83 -4.52
N SER A 80 -21.36 1.34 -4.97
CA SER A 80 -21.03 2.76 -4.90
C SER A 80 -22.13 3.65 -5.50
N THR A 81 -22.54 4.65 -4.75
CA THR A 81 -23.41 5.73 -5.22
C THR A 81 -22.64 6.94 -5.76
N ASN A 82 -21.31 6.95 -5.62
CA ASN A 82 -20.40 7.99 -6.05
C ASN A 82 -19.78 7.62 -7.40
N ALA A 83 -20.31 8.16 -8.50
CA ALA A 83 -19.82 7.86 -9.85
C ALA A 83 -18.30 8.06 -9.95
N GLY A 84 -17.59 7.07 -10.53
CA GLY A 84 -16.15 7.10 -10.72
C GLY A 84 -15.32 6.89 -9.45
N LYS A 85 -15.94 6.47 -8.34
CA LYS A 85 -15.22 6.12 -7.09
C LYS A 85 -15.70 4.75 -6.60
N MET A 86 -14.78 3.92 -6.09
CA MET A 86 -15.09 2.57 -5.60
C MET A 86 -14.09 2.12 -4.55
N HIS A 87 -14.55 1.46 -3.49
CA HIS A 87 -13.68 0.68 -2.59
C HIS A 87 -13.29 -0.66 -3.26
N ALA A 88 -12.34 -0.60 -4.20
CA ALA A 88 -11.87 -1.77 -4.92
C ALA A 88 -10.59 -2.40 -4.34
N CYS A 89 -10.15 -1.93 -3.17
CA CYS A 89 -9.04 -2.50 -2.41
C CYS A 89 -9.47 -3.10 -1.05
N GLY A 90 -10.69 -2.81 -0.58
CA GLY A 90 -11.24 -3.38 0.64
C GLY A 90 -11.00 -2.55 1.90
N HIS A 91 -10.60 -1.28 1.77
CA HIS A 91 -10.33 -0.39 2.89
C HIS A 91 -11.59 -0.09 3.72
N ASP A 92 -12.78 -0.17 3.14
CA ASP A 92 -14.06 -0.18 3.85
C ASP A 92 -14.17 -1.36 4.83
N GLY A 93 -13.69 -2.54 4.43
CA GLY A 93 -13.58 -3.73 5.26
C GLY A 93 -12.52 -3.60 6.36
N HIS A 94 -11.34 -3.05 6.02
CA HIS A 94 -10.26 -2.83 7.00
C HIS A 94 -10.72 -1.86 8.10
N THR A 95 -11.29 -0.72 7.71
CA THR A 95 -11.89 0.26 8.63
C THR A 95 -12.93 -0.41 9.52
N ALA A 96 -13.84 -1.19 8.93
CA ALA A 96 -14.91 -1.87 9.68
C ALA A 96 -14.38 -2.93 10.66
N MET A 97 -13.36 -3.72 10.27
CA MET A 97 -12.72 -4.70 11.16
C MET A 97 -12.06 -4.02 12.37
N LEU A 98 -11.36 -2.91 12.16
CA LEU A 98 -10.73 -2.16 13.25
C LEU A 98 -11.77 -1.50 14.17
N LEU A 99 -12.88 -0.99 13.63
CA LEU A 99 -14.02 -0.51 14.42
C LEU A 99 -14.65 -1.63 15.26
N GLY A 100 -14.78 -2.84 14.68
CA GLY A 100 -15.28 -4.01 15.40
C GLY A 100 -14.41 -4.38 16.61
N ALA A 101 -13.09 -4.37 16.42
CA ALA A 101 -12.13 -4.58 17.49
C ALA A 101 -12.19 -3.45 18.55
N ALA A 102 -12.28 -2.21 18.10
CA ALA A 102 -12.41 -1.05 18.99
C ALA A 102 -13.63 -1.15 19.91
N HIS A 103 -14.79 -1.51 19.35
CA HIS A 103 -16.02 -1.72 20.12
C HIS A 103 -15.86 -2.81 21.19
N TYR A 104 -15.25 -3.95 20.83
CA TYR A 104 -14.99 -5.03 21.78
C TYR A 104 -14.00 -4.61 22.85
N LEU A 105 -12.85 -4.03 22.50
CA LEU A 105 -11.80 -3.63 23.44
C LEU A 105 -12.26 -2.52 24.41
N ALA A 106 -13.18 -1.67 24.00
CA ALA A 106 -13.76 -0.66 24.88
C ALA A 106 -14.57 -1.28 26.02
N GLN A 107 -15.24 -2.42 25.76
CA GLN A 107 -16.07 -3.14 26.73
C GLN A 107 -15.31 -4.21 27.51
N HIS A 108 -14.35 -4.90 26.86
CA HIS A 108 -13.61 -6.04 27.40
C HIS A 108 -12.12 -5.72 27.38
N ARG A 109 -11.69 -4.96 28.38
CA ARG A 109 -10.30 -4.46 28.51
C ARG A 109 -9.36 -5.51 29.07
N ASN A 110 -9.19 -6.63 28.36
CA ASN A 110 -8.36 -7.75 28.81
C ASN A 110 -6.89 -7.59 28.36
N PHE A 111 -6.32 -6.40 28.61
CA PHE A 111 -4.92 -6.07 28.32
C PHE A 111 -4.39 -5.03 29.33
N ASP A 112 -3.07 -4.89 29.45
CA ASP A 112 -2.40 -3.88 30.30
C ASP A 112 -1.47 -3.01 29.47
N GLY A 113 -1.92 -1.77 29.18
CA GLY A 113 -1.21 -0.80 28.33
C GLY A 113 -2.14 0.11 27.55
N THR A 114 -1.67 0.58 26.39
CA THR A 114 -2.43 1.46 25.49
C THR A 114 -2.53 0.87 24.10
N VAL A 115 -3.72 0.84 23.52
CA VAL A 115 -3.99 0.51 22.12
C VAL A 115 -4.37 1.79 21.39
N TYR A 116 -3.57 2.18 20.41
CA TYR A 116 -3.88 3.26 19.48
C TYR A 116 -4.54 2.66 18.23
N LEU A 117 -5.72 3.16 17.89
CA LEU A 117 -6.50 2.76 16.72
C LEU A 117 -6.26 3.80 15.64
N ILE A 118 -5.45 3.46 14.64
CA ILE A 118 -4.99 4.38 13.60
C ILE A 118 -5.83 4.15 12.33
N PHE A 119 -6.71 5.09 12.02
CA PHE A 119 -7.47 5.10 10.76
C PHE A 119 -6.76 6.06 9.81
N GLN A 120 -6.07 5.49 8.84
CA GLN A 120 -5.13 6.19 7.97
C GLN A 120 -5.79 6.57 6.65
N PRO A 121 -5.60 7.82 6.17
CA PRO A 121 -6.04 8.25 4.85
C PRO A 121 -5.03 7.89 3.76
N ALA A 122 -5.45 8.02 2.49
CA ALA A 122 -4.63 8.19 1.30
C ALA A 122 -3.51 7.15 1.11
N GLU A 123 -3.81 5.86 1.33
CA GLU A 123 -2.87 4.77 1.03
C GLU A 123 -2.61 4.66 -0.48
N GLU A 124 -3.64 4.79 -1.32
CA GLU A 124 -3.64 4.60 -2.77
C GLU A 124 -2.86 5.68 -3.53
N GLY A 125 -1.56 5.73 -3.27
CA GLY A 125 -0.61 6.63 -3.94
C GLY A 125 -0.46 8.03 -3.32
N GLY A 126 -1.20 8.33 -2.25
CA GLY A 126 -1.14 9.62 -1.55
C GLY A 126 -0.06 9.72 -0.46
N GLY A 127 0.42 8.57 0.08
CA GLY A 127 1.41 8.54 1.15
C GLY A 127 0.86 9.02 2.49
N GLY A 128 -0.40 8.69 2.79
CA GLY A 128 -1.07 9.11 4.03
C GLY A 128 -0.37 8.62 5.30
N GLY A 129 0.26 7.42 5.23
CA GLY A 129 1.08 6.90 6.32
C GLY A 129 2.29 7.79 6.64
N GLU A 130 3.05 8.19 5.62
CA GLU A 130 4.16 9.14 5.75
C GLU A 130 3.66 10.49 6.29
N ARG A 131 2.56 10.99 5.73
CA ARG A 131 1.97 12.26 6.14
C ARG A 131 1.51 12.25 7.61
N MET A 132 0.92 11.17 8.10
CA MET A 132 0.56 11.06 9.52
C MET A 132 1.80 11.08 10.43
N ILE A 133 2.91 10.47 10.00
CA ILE A 133 4.19 10.51 10.73
C ILE A 133 4.74 11.94 10.75
N GLU A 134 4.75 12.65 9.61
CA GLU A 134 5.16 14.06 9.54
C GLU A 134 4.32 14.98 10.43
N ASP A 135 3.02 14.69 10.58
CA ASP A 135 2.11 15.43 11.46
C ASP A 135 2.25 15.03 12.95
N GLY A 136 3.24 14.20 13.28
CA GLY A 136 3.64 13.85 14.65
C GLY A 136 2.92 12.64 15.22
N LEU A 137 2.56 11.64 14.41
CA LEU A 137 1.88 10.42 14.88
C LEU A 137 2.61 9.76 16.04
N PHE A 138 3.90 9.51 15.93
CA PHE A 138 4.67 8.77 16.93
C PHE A 138 5.16 9.62 18.10
N GLU A 139 5.22 10.94 17.94
CA GLU A 139 5.51 11.91 19.02
C GLU A 139 4.30 12.14 19.92
N ARG A 140 3.10 12.20 19.33
CA ARG A 140 1.85 12.43 20.03
C ARG A 140 1.25 11.16 20.64
N PHE A 141 1.50 10.03 20.02
CA PHE A 141 1.02 8.70 20.40
C PHE A 141 2.22 7.75 20.49
N PRO A 142 3.03 7.83 21.55
CA PRO A 142 4.18 6.96 21.72
C PRO A 142 3.73 5.50 21.79
N MET A 143 4.25 4.68 20.88
CA MET A 143 3.95 3.25 20.81
C MET A 143 5.23 2.45 20.51
N ASP A 144 5.25 1.21 21.02
CA ASP A 144 6.41 0.31 20.90
C ASP A 144 6.40 -0.44 19.58
N ALA A 145 5.21 -0.72 19.06
CA ALA A 145 5.04 -1.44 17.80
C ALA A 145 3.76 -1.01 17.06
N VAL A 146 3.74 -1.23 15.73
CA VAL A 146 2.60 -0.97 14.86
C VAL A 146 2.23 -2.21 14.05
N TYR A 147 0.95 -2.39 13.78
CA TYR A 147 0.44 -3.54 13.03
C TYR A 147 -0.57 -3.12 11.98
N GLY A 148 -0.47 -3.72 10.79
CA GLY A 148 -1.37 -3.55 9.66
C GLY A 148 -1.90 -4.89 9.15
N MET A 149 -3.05 -4.87 8.48
CA MET A 149 -3.67 -6.04 7.88
C MET A 149 -4.39 -5.65 6.59
N HIS A 150 -4.25 -6.48 5.56
CA HIS A 150 -4.96 -6.29 4.30
C HIS A 150 -5.71 -7.56 3.90
N ASN A 151 -6.92 -7.42 3.40
CA ASN A 151 -7.64 -8.52 2.76
C ASN A 151 -6.94 -8.91 1.44
N TRP A 152 -6.86 -10.20 1.14
CA TRP A 152 -6.14 -10.64 -0.05
C TRP A 152 -6.93 -11.69 -0.85
N PRO A 153 -7.51 -11.30 -2.01
CA PRO A 153 -8.10 -12.27 -2.94
C PRO A 153 -7.08 -13.29 -3.44
N GLY A 154 -7.52 -14.54 -3.62
CA GLY A 154 -6.67 -15.66 -4.02
C GLY A 154 -6.04 -16.42 -2.84
N ILE A 155 -6.06 -15.86 -1.63
CA ILE A 155 -5.80 -16.60 -0.39
C ILE A 155 -7.15 -17.13 0.12
N ALA A 156 -7.18 -18.37 0.58
CA ALA A 156 -8.40 -19.04 1.04
C ALA A 156 -9.15 -18.20 2.10
N GLU A 157 -10.48 -18.13 2.00
CA GLU A 157 -11.33 -17.33 2.87
C GLU A 157 -11.02 -17.57 4.34
N GLY A 158 -10.78 -16.49 5.08
CA GLY A 158 -10.58 -16.51 6.53
C GLY A 158 -9.26 -17.11 7.02
N THR A 159 -8.35 -17.48 6.11
CA THR A 159 -6.99 -17.87 6.47
C THR A 159 -6.06 -16.66 6.49
N PHE A 160 -4.96 -16.75 7.24
CA PHE A 160 -3.96 -15.69 7.29
C PHE A 160 -2.68 -16.08 6.56
N ALA A 161 -1.96 -15.07 6.05
CA ALA A 161 -0.65 -15.26 5.46
C ALA A 161 0.30 -14.12 5.86
N VAL A 162 1.55 -14.49 6.16
CA VAL A 162 2.60 -13.57 6.58
C VAL A 162 3.97 -14.15 6.20
N VAL A 163 4.97 -13.29 6.07
CA VAL A 163 6.38 -13.67 6.00
C VAL A 163 7.20 -12.75 6.92
N ASP A 164 8.19 -13.30 7.58
CA ASP A 164 9.20 -12.54 8.32
C ASP A 164 10.15 -11.86 7.33
N GLY A 165 10.36 -10.55 7.48
CA GLY A 165 11.17 -9.77 6.54
C GLY A 165 10.36 -9.15 5.40
N PRO A 166 10.94 -9.01 4.19
CA PRO A 166 10.31 -8.32 3.07
C PRO A 166 9.02 -9.01 2.61
N MET A 167 7.90 -8.28 2.63
CA MET A 167 6.58 -8.80 2.25
C MET A 167 5.97 -8.08 1.03
N MET A 168 6.19 -6.78 0.89
CA MET A 168 5.75 -6.00 -0.27
C MET A 168 6.87 -5.12 -0.79
N ALA A 169 6.90 -4.91 -2.11
CA ALA A 169 7.98 -4.17 -2.76
C ALA A 169 7.87 -2.66 -2.59
N SER A 170 8.99 -1.96 -2.75
CA SER A 170 9.01 -0.50 -2.90
C SER A 170 8.25 -0.06 -4.16
N SER A 171 7.74 1.17 -4.16
CA SER A 171 7.17 1.82 -5.34
C SER A 171 7.99 3.02 -5.73
N ASN A 172 8.52 3.01 -6.95
CA ASN A 172 9.33 4.10 -7.46
C ASN A 172 8.97 4.37 -8.92
N GLU A 173 9.06 5.62 -9.34
CA GLU A 173 8.78 6.06 -10.69
C GLU A 173 9.99 6.81 -11.26
N PHE A 174 10.24 6.66 -12.55
CA PHE A 174 11.22 7.49 -13.23
C PHE A 174 10.63 8.14 -14.48
N ARG A 175 11.13 9.33 -14.77
CA ARG A 175 10.87 10.07 -16.00
C ARG A 175 12.18 10.66 -16.46
N VAL A 176 12.63 10.23 -17.62
CA VAL A 176 13.94 10.60 -18.17
C VAL A 176 13.74 11.20 -19.54
N THR A 177 14.23 12.42 -19.74
CA THR A 177 14.16 13.13 -21.01
C THR A 177 15.54 13.19 -21.63
N VAL A 178 15.69 12.55 -22.77
CA VAL A 178 16.90 12.62 -23.62
C VAL A 178 16.76 13.82 -24.52
N ARG A 179 17.71 14.75 -24.46
CA ARG A 179 17.78 15.94 -25.31
C ARG A 179 18.85 15.79 -26.38
N GLY A 180 18.41 15.78 -27.63
CA GLY A 180 19.26 15.74 -28.79
C GLY A 180 19.24 17.07 -29.57
N LYS A 181 19.21 16.95 -30.89
CA LYS A 181 19.09 18.07 -31.83
C LYS A 181 18.26 17.63 -33.02
N GLY A 182 17.11 18.24 -33.20
CA GLY A 182 16.20 17.97 -34.31
C GLY A 182 16.83 18.23 -35.69
N ALA A 183 16.39 17.45 -36.66
CA ALA A 183 16.87 17.58 -38.04
C ALA A 183 15.84 17.03 -39.02
N HIS A 184 16.05 17.33 -40.30
CA HIS A 184 15.33 16.66 -41.41
C HIS A 184 15.72 15.19 -41.42
N ALA A 185 14.77 14.27 -41.44
CA ALA A 185 15.03 12.83 -41.33
C ALA A 185 15.93 12.29 -42.46
N ALA A 186 15.93 12.91 -43.64
CA ALA A 186 16.86 12.58 -44.72
C ALA A 186 18.28 13.21 -44.56
N GLN A 187 18.51 14.01 -43.52
CA GLN A 187 19.80 14.65 -43.23
C GLN A 187 20.20 14.43 -41.77
N PRO A 188 20.26 13.20 -41.27
CA PRO A 188 20.49 12.91 -39.86
C PRO A 188 21.85 13.40 -39.32
N HIS A 189 22.84 13.54 -40.21
CA HIS A 189 24.17 14.07 -39.90
C HIS A 189 24.18 15.55 -39.42
N ARG A 190 23.06 16.25 -39.53
CA ARG A 190 22.89 17.64 -39.06
C ARG A 190 22.26 17.74 -37.66
N GLY A 191 21.78 16.62 -37.14
CA GLY A 191 21.16 16.51 -35.83
C GLY A 191 21.89 15.58 -34.87
N ILE A 192 21.26 15.36 -33.71
CA ILE A 192 21.58 14.32 -32.74
C ILE A 192 20.26 13.64 -32.43
N ASP A 193 20.07 12.42 -32.89
CA ASP A 193 18.80 11.71 -32.80
C ASP A 193 18.54 11.18 -31.37
N PRO A 194 17.64 11.81 -30.61
CA PRO A 194 17.36 11.39 -29.23
C PRO A 194 16.59 10.07 -29.16
N ILE A 195 15.91 9.64 -30.22
CA ILE A 195 15.21 8.35 -30.26
C ILE A 195 16.24 7.21 -30.20
N MET A 196 17.30 7.31 -31.00
CA MET A 196 18.35 6.28 -30.99
C MET A 196 19.08 6.23 -29.66
N VAL A 197 19.33 7.37 -29.02
CA VAL A 197 19.91 7.44 -27.67
C VAL A 197 18.99 6.80 -26.63
N ALA A 198 17.70 7.13 -26.64
CA ALA A 198 16.70 6.56 -25.71
C ALA A 198 16.59 5.03 -25.86
N VAL A 199 16.64 4.49 -27.08
CA VAL A 199 16.64 3.04 -27.34
C VAL A 199 17.87 2.38 -26.72
N GLN A 200 19.07 2.97 -26.89
CA GLN A 200 20.30 2.44 -26.28
C GLN A 200 20.25 2.46 -24.75
N ILE A 201 19.74 3.55 -24.15
CA ILE A 201 19.53 3.66 -22.70
C ILE A 201 18.56 2.57 -22.24
N ALA A 202 17.41 2.41 -22.90
CA ALA A 202 16.40 1.43 -22.54
C ALA A 202 16.96 -0.01 -22.54
N GLN A 203 17.76 -0.37 -23.54
CA GLN A 203 18.43 -1.68 -23.62
C GLN A 203 19.49 -1.85 -22.53
N ALA A 204 20.34 -0.84 -22.32
CA ALA A 204 21.41 -0.88 -21.33
C ALA A 204 20.86 -1.06 -19.91
N TRP A 205 19.79 -0.38 -19.55
CA TRP A 205 19.17 -0.49 -18.22
C TRP A 205 18.72 -1.91 -17.87
N GLN A 206 18.35 -2.75 -18.85
CA GLN A 206 17.99 -4.14 -18.56
C GLN A 206 19.18 -4.94 -18.03
N THR A 207 20.42 -4.50 -18.31
CA THR A 207 21.63 -5.15 -17.81
C THR A 207 21.84 -4.90 -16.31
N ILE A 208 21.32 -3.83 -15.76
CA ILE A 208 21.36 -3.58 -14.29
C ILE A 208 20.68 -4.74 -13.56
N ILE A 209 19.49 -5.14 -14.00
CA ILE A 209 18.75 -6.26 -13.41
C ILE A 209 19.44 -7.60 -13.65
N SER A 210 19.96 -7.82 -14.86
CA SER A 210 20.47 -9.14 -15.25
C SER A 210 21.96 -9.35 -14.97
N ARG A 211 22.78 -8.28 -14.79
CA ARG A 211 24.24 -8.37 -14.71
C ARG A 211 24.88 -7.66 -13.52
N GLU A 212 24.23 -6.67 -12.91
CA GLU A 212 24.84 -5.87 -11.84
C GLU A 212 24.26 -6.16 -10.46
N LYS A 213 22.94 -6.38 -10.40
CA LYS A 213 22.25 -6.78 -9.18
C LYS A 213 22.62 -8.22 -8.77
N ASN A 214 22.75 -8.47 -7.45
CA ASN A 214 22.85 -9.84 -6.96
C ASN A 214 21.67 -10.68 -7.48
N PRO A 215 21.91 -11.80 -8.19
CA PRO A 215 20.85 -12.60 -8.79
C PRO A 215 19.85 -13.17 -7.79
N LEU A 216 20.23 -13.34 -6.52
CA LEU A 216 19.35 -13.82 -5.44
C LEU A 216 18.40 -12.74 -4.91
N LEU A 217 18.62 -11.47 -5.23
CA LEU A 217 17.75 -10.37 -4.80
C LEU A 217 16.73 -10.05 -5.89
N THR A 218 15.47 -9.92 -5.52
CA THR A 218 14.39 -9.64 -6.48
C THR A 218 14.26 -8.15 -6.75
N ALA A 219 14.13 -7.78 -8.04
CA ALA A 219 13.84 -6.43 -8.47
C ALA A 219 13.17 -6.42 -9.84
N VAL A 220 12.36 -5.40 -10.09
CA VAL A 220 11.74 -5.10 -11.38
C VAL A 220 12.13 -3.70 -11.82
N LEU A 221 12.56 -3.56 -13.08
CA LEU A 221 12.72 -2.29 -13.79
C LEU A 221 11.91 -2.40 -15.08
N SER A 222 10.83 -1.64 -15.16
CA SER A 222 9.94 -1.64 -16.33
C SER A 222 9.85 -0.25 -16.95
N ILE A 223 10.22 -0.13 -18.23
CA ILE A 223 9.91 1.04 -19.04
C ILE A 223 8.49 0.83 -19.56
N THR A 224 7.57 1.67 -19.16
CA THR A 224 6.13 1.52 -19.48
C THR A 224 5.67 2.47 -20.57
N GLN A 225 6.44 3.54 -20.85
CA GLN A 225 6.11 4.54 -21.86
C GLN A 225 7.38 5.03 -22.54
N ILE A 226 7.31 5.21 -23.86
CA ILE A 226 8.31 5.89 -24.70
C ILE A 226 7.58 6.91 -25.56
N HIS A 227 7.94 8.19 -25.42
CA HIS A 227 7.33 9.29 -26.19
C HIS A 227 8.39 10.01 -27.00
N ALA A 228 8.24 10.08 -28.32
CA ALA A 228 9.14 10.80 -29.20
C ALA A 228 8.51 11.06 -30.58
N GLY A 229 8.83 12.21 -31.16
CA GLY A 229 8.48 12.55 -32.54
C GLY A 229 6.97 12.78 -32.78
N SER A 230 6.67 13.46 -33.89
CA SER A 230 5.29 13.77 -34.32
C SER A 230 5.09 13.65 -35.84
N ALA A 231 6.18 13.52 -36.61
CA ALA A 231 6.14 13.47 -38.08
C ALA A 231 7.20 12.50 -38.64
N THR A 232 6.88 11.87 -39.75
CA THR A 232 7.74 10.85 -40.39
C THR A 232 9.03 11.40 -41.01
N ASN A 233 9.11 12.68 -41.27
CA ASN A 233 10.23 13.37 -41.92
C ASN A 233 11.03 14.30 -40.98
N ILE A 234 10.78 14.23 -39.66
CA ILE A 234 11.44 15.06 -38.65
C ILE A 234 12.09 14.14 -37.58
N ILE A 235 13.40 14.35 -37.33
CA ILE A 235 14.05 13.88 -36.11
C ILE A 235 13.71 14.88 -35.00
N PRO A 236 13.11 14.47 -33.88
CA PRO A 236 12.69 15.40 -32.81
C PRO A 236 13.89 15.94 -32.02
N ASP A 237 13.66 16.99 -31.20
CA ASP A 237 14.66 17.52 -30.29
C ASP A 237 14.80 16.70 -29.01
N GLU A 238 13.76 15.93 -28.64
CA GLU A 238 13.76 15.12 -27.40
C GLU A 238 13.01 13.80 -27.54
N ALA A 239 13.37 12.87 -26.67
CA ALA A 239 12.67 11.61 -26.45
C ALA A 239 12.52 11.37 -24.92
N GLN A 240 11.41 10.78 -24.47
CA GLN A 240 11.13 10.55 -23.09
C GLN A 240 10.91 9.07 -22.79
N LEU A 241 11.53 8.59 -21.71
CA LEU A 241 11.33 7.27 -21.11
C LEU A 241 10.63 7.45 -19.75
N VAL A 242 9.54 6.71 -19.52
CA VAL A 242 8.82 6.69 -18.24
C VAL A 242 8.63 5.25 -17.80
N GLY A 243 8.73 5.00 -16.49
CA GLY A 243 8.55 3.64 -15.98
C GLY A 243 8.59 3.56 -14.47
N THR A 244 8.73 2.32 -13.99
CA THR A 244 8.71 2.01 -12.56
C THR A 244 9.84 1.08 -12.16
N VAL A 245 10.29 1.22 -10.90
CA VAL A 245 11.24 0.30 -10.25
C VAL A 245 10.59 -0.24 -8.99
N ARG A 246 10.73 -1.55 -8.76
CA ARG A 246 10.27 -2.28 -7.57
C ARG A 246 11.42 -3.06 -6.97
N THR A 247 11.61 -2.97 -5.65
CA THR A 247 12.66 -3.71 -4.93
C THR A 247 12.17 -4.09 -3.55
N PHE A 248 12.80 -5.11 -2.94
CA PHE A 248 12.51 -5.49 -1.55
C PHE A 248 13.54 -4.94 -0.56
N THR A 249 14.59 -4.27 -1.05
CA THR A 249 15.60 -3.66 -0.20
C THR A 249 16.02 -2.29 -0.73
N THR A 250 16.41 -1.39 0.17
CA THR A 250 16.89 -0.05 -0.17
C THR A 250 18.22 -0.10 -0.90
N GLU A 251 19.10 -1.05 -0.56
CA GLU A 251 20.42 -1.19 -1.18
C GLU A 251 20.31 -1.54 -2.67
N VAL A 252 19.35 -2.39 -3.03
CA VAL A 252 19.08 -2.72 -4.45
C VAL A 252 18.47 -1.53 -5.17
N LEU A 253 17.61 -0.75 -4.50
CA LEU A 253 17.05 0.47 -5.07
C LEU A 253 18.14 1.51 -5.33
N ASP A 254 19.02 1.74 -4.37
CA ASP A 254 20.15 2.67 -4.49
C ASP A 254 21.09 2.29 -5.65
N LEU A 255 21.37 0.99 -5.80
CA LEU A 255 22.14 0.48 -6.94
C LEU A 255 21.44 0.79 -8.26
N ILE A 256 20.15 0.47 -8.38
CA ILE A 256 19.40 0.63 -9.64
C ILE A 256 19.33 2.12 -10.02
N GLU A 257 18.90 3.00 -9.12
CA GLU A 257 18.79 4.44 -9.37
C GLU A 257 20.12 5.04 -9.82
N ARG A 258 21.19 4.80 -9.08
CA ARG A 258 22.54 5.28 -9.42
C ARG A 258 23.00 4.77 -10.78
N ARG A 259 22.84 3.47 -11.05
CA ARG A 259 23.29 2.90 -12.33
C ARG A 259 22.46 3.35 -13.50
N MET A 260 21.15 3.54 -13.31
CA MET A 260 20.30 4.11 -14.37
C MET A 260 20.79 5.49 -14.78
N GLN A 261 21.10 6.36 -13.82
CA GLN A 261 21.63 7.69 -14.11
C GLN A 261 23.00 7.64 -14.80
N GLU A 262 23.96 6.91 -14.20
CA GLU A 262 25.31 6.78 -14.77
C GLU A 262 25.32 6.26 -16.21
N MET A 263 24.50 5.24 -16.50
CA MET A 263 24.38 4.70 -17.84
C MET A 263 23.70 5.67 -18.81
N ALA A 264 22.65 6.37 -18.39
CA ALA A 264 21.96 7.34 -19.21
C ALA A 264 22.89 8.50 -19.60
N ASP A 265 23.61 9.05 -18.63
CA ASP A 265 24.58 10.14 -18.86
C ASP A 265 25.73 9.69 -19.79
N GLY A 266 26.29 8.50 -19.52
CA GLY A 266 27.41 7.97 -20.32
C GLY A 266 27.02 7.69 -21.78
N ILE A 267 25.83 7.09 -22.01
CA ILE A 267 25.32 6.81 -23.35
C ILE A 267 25.01 8.12 -24.07
N ALA A 268 24.29 9.04 -23.44
CA ALA A 268 23.93 10.32 -24.05
C ALA A 268 25.19 11.11 -24.43
N ALA A 269 26.18 11.19 -23.58
CA ALA A 269 27.46 11.86 -23.85
C ALA A 269 28.18 11.25 -25.07
N GLY A 270 28.16 9.91 -25.22
CA GLY A 270 28.74 9.20 -26.37
C GLY A 270 28.09 9.58 -27.70
N PHE A 271 26.82 10.00 -27.69
CA PHE A 271 26.09 10.49 -28.88
C PHE A 271 26.09 12.01 -29.01
N GLY A 272 26.67 12.76 -28.05
CA GLY A 272 26.61 14.24 -28.01
C GLY A 272 25.23 14.78 -27.54
N ALA A 273 24.41 13.92 -26.94
CA ALA A 273 23.13 14.29 -26.32
C ALA A 273 23.29 14.58 -24.82
N THR A 274 22.23 15.04 -24.18
CA THR A 274 22.15 15.20 -22.73
C THR A 274 20.91 14.51 -22.16
N VAL A 275 20.89 14.26 -20.85
CA VAL A 275 19.79 13.63 -20.15
C VAL A 275 19.33 14.51 -18.99
N ASP A 276 18.00 14.64 -18.86
CA ASP A 276 17.35 15.15 -17.67
C ASP A 276 16.75 13.93 -16.94
N PHE A 277 17.39 13.53 -15.82
CA PHE A 277 17.08 12.30 -15.10
C PHE A 277 16.22 12.61 -13.88
N GLY A 278 14.94 12.24 -13.93
CA GLY A 278 14.02 12.31 -12.80
C GLY A 278 13.73 10.92 -12.25
N PHE A 279 13.97 10.72 -10.95
CA PHE A 279 13.61 9.52 -10.21
C PHE A 279 12.87 9.91 -8.94
N LYS A 280 11.68 9.34 -8.72
CA LYS A 280 10.85 9.61 -7.55
C LYS A 280 10.66 8.32 -6.75
N ARG A 281 11.22 8.25 -5.55
CA ARG A 281 10.91 7.22 -4.58
C ARG A 281 9.55 7.56 -3.96
N LYS A 282 8.58 6.63 -4.03
CA LYS A 282 7.23 6.82 -3.49
C LYS A 282 7.08 6.09 -2.16
N TYR A 283 7.07 4.76 -2.20
CA TYR A 283 6.92 3.93 -1.02
C TYR A 283 8.16 3.05 -0.83
N PRO A 284 8.71 2.96 0.39
CA PRO A 284 9.79 2.03 0.69
C PRO A 284 9.31 0.58 0.64
N PRO A 285 10.21 -0.42 0.65
CA PRO A 285 9.80 -1.81 0.83
C PRO A 285 9.14 -1.99 2.19
N LEU A 286 8.05 -2.76 2.23
CA LEU A 286 7.40 -3.17 3.46
C LEU A 286 8.14 -4.40 4.00
N VAL A 287 8.74 -4.25 5.18
CA VAL A 287 9.58 -5.26 5.81
C VAL A 287 9.06 -5.54 7.22
N ASN A 288 8.56 -6.74 7.44
CA ASN A 288 8.10 -7.20 8.75
C ASN A 288 9.26 -7.43 9.71
N HIS A 289 9.09 -7.07 10.98
CA HIS A 289 10.07 -7.29 12.03
C HIS A 289 9.82 -8.63 12.72
N THR A 290 10.88 -9.41 12.93
CA THR A 290 10.81 -10.81 13.41
C THR A 290 10.02 -10.98 14.70
N GLU A 291 10.28 -10.15 15.71
CA GLU A 291 9.60 -10.24 17.01
C GLU A 291 8.09 -9.94 16.87
N GLN A 292 7.73 -8.88 16.16
CA GLN A 292 6.33 -8.48 15.95
C GLN A 292 5.60 -9.47 15.05
N THR A 293 6.30 -10.07 14.10
CA THR A 293 5.76 -11.17 13.29
C THR A 293 5.41 -12.38 14.14
N ALA A 294 6.23 -12.71 15.14
CA ALA A 294 5.93 -13.81 16.08
C ALA A 294 4.66 -13.54 16.89
N PHE A 295 4.46 -12.32 17.41
CA PHE A 295 3.21 -11.93 18.10
C PHE A 295 2.00 -12.01 17.16
N ALA A 296 2.14 -11.52 15.93
CA ALA A 296 1.08 -11.59 14.92
C ALA A 296 0.69 -13.05 14.62
N ILE A 297 1.67 -13.95 14.44
CA ILE A 297 1.44 -15.38 14.19
C ILE A 297 0.70 -16.03 15.37
N GLU A 298 1.08 -15.72 16.61
CA GLU A 298 0.39 -16.23 17.80
C GLU A 298 -1.07 -15.78 17.83
N ALA A 299 -1.33 -14.49 17.60
CA ALA A 299 -2.68 -13.95 17.55
C ALA A 299 -3.53 -14.57 16.42
N MET A 300 -2.97 -14.72 15.21
CA MET A 300 -3.66 -15.38 14.09
C MET A 300 -4.03 -16.82 14.42
N ARG A 301 -3.10 -17.61 14.96
CA ARG A 301 -3.33 -19.02 15.36
C ARG A 301 -4.38 -19.16 16.46
N ALA A 302 -4.46 -18.20 17.37
CA ALA A 302 -5.48 -18.16 18.40
C ALA A 302 -6.90 -17.93 17.84
N VAL A 303 -7.02 -17.29 16.67
CA VAL A 303 -8.32 -16.99 16.02
C VAL A 303 -8.76 -18.12 15.08
N VAL A 304 -7.87 -18.58 14.20
CA VAL A 304 -8.26 -19.50 13.10
C VAL A 304 -7.62 -20.89 13.21
N GLY A 305 -6.78 -21.14 14.22
CA GLY A 305 -6.01 -22.36 14.36
C GLY A 305 -4.71 -22.36 13.55
N PRO A 306 -3.75 -23.25 13.92
CA PRO A 306 -2.42 -23.23 13.32
C PRO A 306 -2.40 -23.58 11.82
N ASP A 307 -3.31 -24.44 11.37
CA ASP A 307 -3.35 -24.94 9.99
C ASP A 307 -3.87 -23.89 8.99
N ALA A 308 -4.55 -22.86 9.49
CA ALA A 308 -5.08 -21.75 8.68
C ALA A 308 -4.15 -20.52 8.65
N VAL A 309 -2.88 -20.67 9.06
CA VAL A 309 -1.88 -19.60 9.06
C VAL A 309 -0.66 -20.01 8.24
N ASN A 310 -0.51 -19.43 7.05
CA ASN A 310 0.68 -19.58 6.22
C ASN A 310 1.75 -18.57 6.68
N THR A 311 2.84 -19.05 7.26
CA THR A 311 3.93 -18.24 7.78
C THR A 311 5.09 -18.05 6.80
N ASN A 312 4.91 -18.44 5.54
CA ASN A 312 5.92 -18.33 4.48
C ASN A 312 5.26 -18.01 3.15
N VAL A 313 4.43 -16.96 3.12
CA VAL A 313 3.80 -16.50 1.87
C VAL A 313 4.86 -15.88 0.95
N GLU A 314 4.71 -16.08 -0.34
CA GLU A 314 5.57 -15.40 -1.31
C GLU A 314 5.33 -13.88 -1.27
N PRO A 315 6.39 -13.07 -1.16
CA PRO A 315 6.28 -11.61 -1.21
C PRO A 315 5.66 -11.13 -2.54
N THR A 316 4.91 -10.03 -2.48
CA THR A 316 4.29 -9.44 -3.68
C THR A 316 5.03 -8.20 -4.17
N MET A 317 4.94 -7.93 -5.49
CA MET A 317 5.44 -6.69 -6.10
C MET A 317 4.49 -5.50 -5.92
N GLY A 318 3.34 -5.68 -5.27
CA GLY A 318 2.52 -4.58 -4.76
C GLY A 318 3.31 -3.72 -3.77
N ALA A 319 2.87 -2.50 -3.56
CA ALA A 319 3.45 -1.57 -2.59
C ALA A 319 2.37 -1.11 -1.61
N GLU A 320 2.80 -0.70 -0.42
CA GLU A 320 1.92 -0.33 0.69
C GLU A 320 2.63 0.76 1.52
N ASP A 321 1.96 1.86 1.81
CA ASP A 321 2.56 3.01 2.50
C ASP A 321 2.71 2.81 4.02
N PHE A 322 2.07 1.78 4.60
CA PHE A 322 2.37 1.33 5.96
C PHE A 322 3.86 1.01 6.16
N ALA A 323 4.58 0.78 5.07
CA ALA A 323 6.03 0.63 5.06
C ALA A 323 6.77 1.81 5.73
N PHE A 324 6.26 3.04 5.63
CA PHE A 324 6.81 4.19 6.35
C PHE A 324 6.68 4.04 7.87
N MET A 325 5.54 3.51 8.33
CA MET A 325 5.34 3.24 9.76
C MET A 325 6.31 2.14 10.25
N LEU A 326 6.55 1.11 9.43
CA LEU A 326 7.51 0.05 9.75
C LEU A 326 8.97 0.52 9.73
N GLN A 327 9.32 1.56 8.98
CA GLN A 327 10.64 2.20 9.06
C GLN A 327 10.81 3.01 10.35
N ALA A 328 9.72 3.57 10.87
CA ALA A 328 9.75 4.42 12.06
C ALA A 328 9.61 3.62 13.37
N LYS A 329 8.90 2.48 13.33
CA LYS A 329 8.58 1.63 14.48
C LYS A 329 8.67 0.15 14.11
N PRO A 330 9.08 -0.74 15.04
CA PRO A 330 8.90 -2.17 14.87
C PRO A 330 7.44 -2.51 14.58
N GLY A 331 7.18 -3.52 13.74
CA GLY A 331 5.81 -3.88 13.44
C GLY A 331 5.68 -5.06 12.48
N CYS A 332 4.44 -5.40 12.16
CA CYS A 332 4.12 -6.49 11.24
C CYS A 332 2.88 -6.15 10.41
N TYR A 333 2.91 -6.55 9.17
CA TYR A 333 1.79 -6.51 8.22
C TYR A 333 1.41 -7.93 7.82
N VAL A 334 0.11 -8.22 7.78
CA VAL A 334 -0.39 -9.56 7.48
C VAL A 334 -1.47 -9.52 6.40
N PHE A 335 -1.62 -10.61 5.65
CA PHE A 335 -2.75 -10.78 4.74
C PHE A 335 -3.84 -11.65 5.37
N LEU A 336 -5.10 -11.24 5.16
CA LEU A 336 -6.30 -12.01 5.49
C LEU A 336 -6.99 -12.45 4.19
N GLY A 337 -7.13 -13.75 3.97
CA GLY A 337 -7.68 -14.32 2.75
C GLY A 337 -9.14 -13.91 2.49
N ASN A 338 -9.38 -13.26 1.35
CA ASN A 338 -10.72 -12.84 0.87
C ASN A 338 -11.43 -13.95 0.07
N GLY A 339 -10.74 -15.09 -0.20
CA GLY A 339 -11.20 -16.15 -1.09
C GLY A 339 -11.13 -15.75 -2.57
N ASP A 340 -11.68 -16.61 -3.42
CA ASP A 340 -11.69 -16.43 -4.88
C ASP A 340 -12.98 -15.74 -5.39
N GLY A 341 -13.81 -15.23 -4.49
CA GLY A 341 -15.06 -14.55 -4.82
C GLY A 341 -16.31 -15.44 -4.69
N ASP A 342 -16.22 -16.61 -4.05
CA ASP A 342 -17.36 -17.52 -3.83
C ASP A 342 -18.42 -16.93 -2.90
N HIS A 343 -18.06 -15.92 -2.08
CA HIS A 343 -18.98 -15.15 -1.25
C HIS A 343 -19.93 -14.27 -2.06
N ARG A 344 -19.63 -14.02 -3.34
CA ARG A 344 -20.44 -13.15 -4.20
C ARG A 344 -21.75 -13.83 -4.56
N THR A 345 -22.84 -13.12 -4.30
CA THR A 345 -24.20 -13.51 -4.66
C THR A 345 -24.66 -12.73 -5.89
N GLY A 346 -25.95 -12.69 -6.19
CA GLY A 346 -26.46 -11.92 -7.34
C GLY A 346 -26.16 -10.41 -7.22
N GLY A 347 -25.90 -9.77 -8.36
CA GLY A 347 -25.63 -8.33 -8.44
C GLY A 347 -24.16 -7.92 -8.62
N HIS A 348 -23.24 -8.87 -8.54
CA HIS A 348 -21.84 -8.58 -8.87
C HIS A 348 -21.61 -8.48 -10.38
N GLY A 349 -20.62 -7.67 -10.78
CA GLY A 349 -20.14 -7.64 -12.15
C GLY A 349 -19.50 -8.97 -12.57
N LEU A 350 -19.33 -9.16 -13.89
CA LEU A 350 -18.81 -10.41 -14.45
C LEU A 350 -17.28 -10.56 -14.33
N GLY A 351 -16.59 -9.52 -13.89
CA GLY A 351 -15.13 -9.54 -13.70
C GLY A 351 -14.69 -10.37 -12.49
N PRO A 352 -13.39 -10.61 -12.33
CA PRO A 352 -12.85 -11.32 -11.18
C PRO A 352 -13.01 -10.53 -9.88
N CYS A 353 -13.05 -11.22 -8.74
CA CYS A 353 -12.99 -10.60 -7.41
C CYS A 353 -11.53 -10.36 -7.02
N GLN A 354 -10.86 -9.48 -7.74
CA GLN A 354 -9.46 -9.11 -7.50
C GLN A 354 -9.38 -7.65 -7.07
N LEU A 355 -8.35 -7.31 -6.31
CA LEU A 355 -8.07 -5.92 -5.95
C LEU A 355 -7.96 -5.05 -7.21
N HIS A 356 -8.41 -3.81 -7.13
CA HIS A 356 -8.42 -2.83 -8.22
C HIS A 356 -9.26 -3.28 -9.44
N ASN A 357 -10.21 -4.19 -9.26
CA ASN A 357 -11.15 -4.61 -10.30
C ASN A 357 -12.54 -4.03 -10.05
N ALA A 358 -13.20 -3.56 -11.10
CA ALA A 358 -14.53 -2.96 -11.03
C ALA A 358 -15.65 -3.90 -10.52
N SER A 359 -15.40 -5.22 -10.48
CA SER A 359 -16.28 -6.26 -9.93
C SER A 359 -15.87 -6.75 -8.53
N TYR A 360 -14.86 -6.12 -7.92
CA TYR A 360 -14.39 -6.48 -6.57
C TYR A 360 -15.53 -6.27 -5.54
N ASP A 361 -15.56 -7.11 -4.51
CA ASP A 361 -16.30 -6.90 -3.26
C ASP A 361 -15.51 -7.50 -2.10
N PHE A 362 -15.49 -6.79 -0.98
CA PHE A 362 -14.94 -7.31 0.26
C PHE A 362 -15.82 -8.42 0.83
N ASN A 363 -15.23 -9.50 1.29
CA ASN A 363 -15.98 -10.61 1.89
C ASN A 363 -16.38 -10.27 3.34
N ASP A 364 -17.65 -10.00 3.56
CA ASP A 364 -18.19 -9.66 4.89
C ASP A 364 -17.96 -10.76 5.96
N ASN A 365 -17.72 -12.03 5.55
CA ASN A 365 -17.39 -13.11 6.47
C ASN A 365 -16.05 -12.89 7.20
N LEU A 366 -15.19 -12.02 6.65
CA LEU A 366 -13.91 -11.68 7.25
C LEU A 366 -14.04 -10.71 8.44
N LEU A 367 -15.13 -9.96 8.53
CA LEU A 367 -15.32 -8.93 9.56
C LEU A 367 -15.11 -9.47 10.99
N PRO A 368 -15.74 -10.58 11.40
CA PRO A 368 -15.50 -11.14 12.75
C PRO A 368 -14.08 -11.71 12.90
N ILE A 369 -13.48 -12.24 11.85
CA ILE A 369 -12.15 -12.85 11.88
C ILE A 369 -11.08 -11.76 12.08
N GLY A 370 -11.10 -10.71 11.25
CA GLY A 370 -10.16 -9.60 11.36
C GLY A 370 -10.32 -8.79 12.66
N ALA A 371 -11.57 -8.55 13.09
CA ALA A 371 -11.81 -7.92 14.39
C ALA A 371 -11.26 -8.78 15.55
N SER A 372 -11.47 -10.10 15.51
CA SER A 372 -10.91 -11.02 16.52
C SER A 372 -9.38 -11.06 16.49
N TYR A 373 -8.77 -10.99 15.31
CA TYR A 373 -7.31 -10.90 15.19
C TYR A 373 -6.77 -9.64 15.89
N TRP A 374 -7.36 -8.48 15.63
CA TRP A 374 -6.96 -7.22 16.29
C TRP A 374 -7.09 -7.29 17.82
N VAL A 375 -8.17 -7.90 18.32
CA VAL A 375 -8.39 -8.09 19.76
C VAL A 375 -7.31 -9.01 20.33
N ARG A 376 -7.08 -10.17 19.73
CA ARG A 376 -6.06 -11.12 20.20
C ARG A 376 -4.66 -10.56 20.12
N LEU A 377 -4.36 -9.80 19.07
CA LEU A 377 -3.06 -9.14 18.96
C LEU A 377 -2.83 -8.14 20.10
N ALA A 378 -3.85 -7.35 20.47
CA ALA A 378 -3.77 -6.43 21.59
C ALA A 378 -3.55 -7.20 22.93
N GLU A 379 -4.30 -8.27 23.16
CA GLU A 379 -4.18 -9.10 24.38
C GLU A 379 -2.82 -9.83 24.45
N THR A 380 -2.29 -10.32 23.32
CA THR A 380 -0.99 -11.01 23.24
C THR A 380 0.17 -10.02 23.41
N SER A 381 0.10 -8.84 22.78
CA SER A 381 1.16 -7.84 22.86
C SER A 381 1.19 -7.09 24.20
N LEU A 382 0.05 -6.96 24.86
CA LEU A 382 -0.14 -6.23 26.11
C LEU A 382 -0.78 -7.13 27.20
N PRO A 383 -0.16 -8.28 27.55
CA PRO A 383 -0.79 -9.19 28.49
C PRO A 383 -1.00 -8.56 29.87
N VAL A 384 -2.14 -8.86 30.50
CA VAL A 384 -2.37 -8.57 31.93
C VAL A 384 -1.39 -9.40 32.76
N ALA A 385 -0.84 -8.78 33.81
CA ALA A 385 0.15 -9.40 34.70
C ALA A 385 -0.44 -10.57 35.52
#